data_3f7978039153f748b0585b1c7900ef2a
#
_entry.id   3f7978039153f748b0585b1c7900ef2a
#
_cell.length_a   1.000
_cell.length_b   1.000
_cell.length_c   1.000
_cell.angle_alpha   90.00
_cell.angle_beta   90.00
_cell.angle_gamma   90.00
#
_symmetry.space_group_name_H-M   'P 1'
#
loop_
_entity.id
_entity.type
_entity.pdbx_description
1 polymer ?
#
loop_
_entity_poly.entity_id
_entity_poly.type
_entity_poly.pdbx_seq_one_letter_code
_entity_poly.pdbx_strand_id
1 'polypeptide(L)'
;VRTPPRDAILSTSVDASKHGTAIGFNRVMDRLGAICGPLLAFLLLALFTDKERGMRYVFLLSLIPAVAALFFIPFVKETREFIKKQNQMNYVGLKSKRFILFLIACIVFSLGNSSNSFLLLKTKETGLKNISLIPILWIVYNISLSLFSIILGRLSDKVERTRIITFSFLYYGVLYMGFAFAKQLYMIWVLFFLYGVYYGLSEGIYRAYISQIVEPENRGTAFGIFNTGIGIVLLPASIITGLVWDKWGSVWAFNLCAIFSFMALIIFYTHLYLERKNRVKRNNL
;
A
#
# COMPACT_ATOMS: atom_id res chain seq x y z
N VAL A 1 -2.67 -7.02 11.37
CA VAL A 1 -3.01 -7.24 12.77
C VAL A 1 -2.43 -6.14 13.68
N ARG A 2 -1.19 -5.65 13.47
CA ARG A 2 -0.50 -4.67 14.35
C ARG A 2 -1.05 -3.24 14.28
N THR A 3 -1.48 -2.77 13.12
CA THR A 3 -1.81 -1.35 12.88
C THR A 3 -3.09 -0.88 13.62
N PRO A 4 -4.23 -1.60 13.60
CA PRO A 4 -5.42 -1.13 14.29
C PRO A 4 -5.26 -0.94 15.80
N PRO A 5 -4.67 -1.90 16.57
CA PRO A 5 -4.44 -1.69 18.01
C PRO A 5 -3.51 -0.49 18.29
N ARG A 6 -2.46 -0.33 17.49
CA ARG A 6 -1.52 0.79 17.63
C ARG A 6 -2.22 2.13 17.42
N ASP A 7 -2.99 2.26 16.35
CA ASP A 7 -3.68 3.52 16.02
C ASP A 7 -4.77 3.83 17.09
N ALA A 8 -5.39 2.80 17.66
CA ALA A 8 -6.31 2.93 18.77
C ALA A 8 -5.61 3.47 20.03
N ILE A 9 -4.48 2.89 20.44
CA ILE A 9 -3.70 3.34 21.59
C ILE A 9 -3.23 4.79 21.39
N LEU A 10 -2.73 5.12 20.18
CA LEU A 10 -2.31 6.49 19.88
C LEU A 10 -3.46 7.50 20.01
N SER A 11 -4.67 7.14 19.58
CA SER A 11 -5.82 8.02 19.66
C SER A 11 -6.31 8.25 21.09
N THR A 12 -6.11 7.29 21.99
CA THR A 12 -6.50 7.41 23.41
C THR A 12 -5.42 8.00 24.30
N SER A 13 -4.16 8.04 23.83
CA SER A 13 -3.02 8.56 24.60
C SER A 13 -2.87 10.09 24.53
N VAL A 14 -3.64 10.77 23.69
CA VAL A 14 -3.58 12.23 23.49
C VAL A 14 -4.97 12.85 23.44
N ASP A 15 -5.06 14.13 23.80
CA ASP A 15 -6.30 14.89 23.70
C ASP A 15 -6.82 14.94 22.26
N ALA A 16 -8.13 15.01 22.07
CA ALA A 16 -8.79 15.03 20.76
C ALA A 16 -8.24 16.12 19.82
N SER A 17 -7.83 17.26 20.38
CA SER A 17 -7.20 18.37 19.63
C SER A 17 -5.82 18.03 19.06
N LYS A 18 -5.12 17.00 19.58
CA LYS A 18 -3.76 16.61 19.21
C LYS A 18 -3.70 15.27 18.47
N HIS A 19 -4.84 14.61 18.21
CA HIS A 19 -4.89 13.32 17.51
C HIS A 19 -4.18 13.37 16.15
N GLY A 20 -4.43 14.42 15.35
CA GLY A 20 -3.77 14.59 14.05
C GLY A 20 -2.25 14.67 14.16
N THR A 21 -1.75 15.38 15.16
CA THR A 21 -0.30 15.52 15.41
C THR A 21 0.33 14.18 15.82
N ALA A 22 -0.32 13.41 16.70
CA ALA A 22 0.19 12.12 17.15
C ALA A 22 0.25 11.09 15.99
N ILE A 23 -0.81 11.01 15.19
CA ILE A 23 -0.84 10.15 14.00
C ILE A 23 0.20 10.60 12.98
N GLY A 24 0.33 11.92 12.76
CA GLY A 24 1.34 12.51 11.87
C GLY A 24 2.78 12.16 12.32
N PHE A 25 3.07 12.33 13.60
CA PHE A 25 4.37 11.98 14.18
C PHE A 25 4.69 10.48 13.99
N ASN A 26 3.74 9.61 14.30
CA ASN A 26 3.92 8.18 14.08
C ASN A 26 4.21 7.84 12.60
N ARG A 27 3.55 8.49 11.66
CA ARG A 27 3.83 8.32 10.22
C ARG A 27 5.23 8.79 9.85
N VAL A 28 5.69 9.92 10.41
CA VAL A 28 7.06 10.42 10.19
C VAL A 28 8.07 9.41 10.71
N MET A 29 7.88 8.84 11.90
CA MET A 29 8.76 7.80 12.44
C MET A 29 8.78 6.53 11.59
N ASP A 30 7.61 6.06 11.13
CA ASP A 30 7.50 4.92 10.21
C ASP A 30 8.28 5.19 8.90
N ARG A 31 8.22 6.41 8.35
CA ARG A 31 8.94 6.80 7.12
C ARG A 31 10.44 6.94 7.34
N LEU A 32 10.86 7.51 8.47
CA LEU A 32 12.28 7.56 8.82
C LEU A 32 12.87 6.15 8.93
N GLY A 33 12.17 5.22 9.59
CA GLY A 33 12.58 3.83 9.64
C GLY A 33 12.69 3.18 8.25
N ALA A 34 11.74 3.46 7.36
CA ALA A 34 11.71 2.94 5.99
C ALA A 34 12.84 3.50 5.10
N ILE A 35 13.45 4.62 5.45
CA ILE A 35 14.62 5.19 4.77
C ILE A 35 15.91 4.75 5.45
N CYS A 36 15.99 4.87 6.78
CA CYS A 36 17.20 4.54 7.55
C CYS A 36 17.55 3.05 7.47
N GLY A 37 16.54 2.16 7.49
CA GLY A 37 16.76 0.72 7.39
C GLY A 37 17.53 0.32 6.12
N PRO A 38 17.03 0.62 4.92
CA PRO A 38 17.74 0.35 3.67
C PRO A 38 19.09 1.07 3.56
N LEU A 39 19.23 2.29 4.11
CA LEU A 39 20.50 3.00 4.13
C LEU A 39 21.56 2.25 4.96
N LEU A 40 21.19 1.80 6.16
CA LEU A 40 22.07 0.97 7.00
C LEU A 40 22.41 -0.36 6.32
N ALA A 41 21.43 -1.00 5.68
CA ALA A 41 21.66 -2.23 4.91
C ALA A 41 22.65 -1.99 3.76
N PHE A 42 22.52 -0.88 3.02
CA PHE A 42 23.45 -0.50 1.97
C PHE A 42 24.87 -0.31 2.50
N LEU A 43 25.04 0.48 3.57
CA LEU A 43 26.34 0.75 4.18
C LEU A 43 27.00 -0.54 4.67
N LEU A 44 26.24 -1.42 5.34
CA LEU A 44 26.75 -2.71 5.79
C LEU A 44 27.17 -3.61 4.60
N LEU A 45 26.32 -3.71 3.56
CA LEU A 45 26.64 -4.49 2.37
C LEU A 45 27.86 -3.95 1.61
N ALA A 46 28.12 -2.64 1.68
CA ALA A 46 29.30 -2.04 1.06
C ALA A 46 30.61 -2.47 1.74
N LEU A 47 30.58 -2.79 3.05
CA LEU A 47 31.76 -3.23 3.81
C LEU A 47 32.18 -4.68 3.52
N PHE A 48 31.28 -5.50 2.95
CA PHE A 48 31.56 -6.92 2.69
C PHE A 48 31.90 -7.16 1.22
N THR A 49 33.03 -7.83 0.97
CA THR A 49 33.40 -8.32 -0.37
C THR A 49 32.45 -9.46 -0.80
N ASP A 50 32.19 -10.39 0.12
CA ASP A 50 31.21 -11.47 -0.05
C ASP A 50 29.81 -10.95 0.32
N LYS A 51 28.98 -10.74 -0.71
CA LYS A 51 27.63 -10.19 -0.55
C LYS A 51 26.64 -11.15 0.13
N GLU A 52 26.86 -12.46 0.04
CA GLU A 52 26.02 -13.44 0.75
C GLU A 52 26.26 -13.37 2.26
N ARG A 53 27.52 -13.33 2.68
CA ARG A 53 27.87 -13.11 4.08
C ARG A 53 27.36 -11.76 4.56
N GLY A 54 27.55 -10.70 3.78
CA GLY A 54 27.01 -9.38 4.09
C GLY A 54 25.51 -9.38 4.36
N MET A 55 24.72 -10.05 3.51
CA MET A 55 23.28 -10.18 3.74
C MET A 55 22.93 -10.91 5.04
N ARG A 56 23.63 -12.00 5.38
CA ARG A 56 23.42 -12.70 6.65
C ARG A 56 23.68 -11.79 7.85
N TYR A 57 24.73 -10.96 7.82
CA TYR A 57 25.00 -9.98 8.88
C TYR A 57 23.93 -8.89 8.95
N VAL A 58 23.43 -8.39 7.82
CA VAL A 58 22.30 -7.44 7.78
C VAL A 58 21.08 -8.02 8.49
N PHE A 59 20.72 -9.30 8.21
CA PHE A 59 19.61 -9.97 8.88
C PHE A 59 19.87 -10.16 10.39
N LEU A 60 21.05 -10.59 10.78
CA LEU A 60 21.41 -10.73 12.20
C LEU A 60 21.36 -9.41 12.95
N LEU A 61 21.92 -8.34 12.38
CA LEU A 61 21.92 -7.02 12.99
C LEU A 61 20.50 -6.41 13.05
N SER A 62 19.60 -6.77 12.16
CA SER A 62 18.20 -6.34 12.22
C SER A 62 17.45 -6.87 13.45
N LEU A 63 17.95 -7.93 14.10
CA LEU A 63 17.40 -8.43 15.36
C LEU A 63 17.57 -7.41 16.50
N ILE A 64 18.62 -6.60 16.49
CA ILE A 64 18.87 -5.62 17.55
C ILE A 64 17.71 -4.62 17.68
N PRO A 65 17.32 -3.86 16.64
CA PRO A 65 16.18 -2.97 16.74
C PRO A 65 14.86 -3.70 16.93
N ALA A 66 14.71 -4.94 16.42
CA ALA A 66 13.50 -5.74 16.63
C ALA A 66 13.32 -6.13 18.11
N VAL A 67 14.39 -6.62 18.75
CA VAL A 67 14.38 -6.95 20.19
C VAL A 67 14.20 -5.69 21.04
N ALA A 68 14.89 -4.58 20.68
CA ALA A 68 14.71 -3.31 21.36
C ALA A 68 13.25 -2.83 21.29
N ALA A 69 12.56 -2.99 20.14
CA ALA A 69 11.15 -2.64 20.03
C ALA A 69 10.25 -3.48 20.96
N LEU A 70 10.55 -4.77 21.13
CA LEU A 70 9.82 -5.65 22.06
C LEU A 70 10.01 -5.21 23.52
N PHE A 71 11.19 -4.72 23.88
CA PHE A 71 11.47 -4.23 25.23
C PHE A 71 10.60 -3.05 25.64
N PHE A 72 10.11 -2.25 24.68
CA PHE A 72 9.22 -1.11 24.97
C PHE A 72 7.75 -1.49 25.13
N ILE A 73 7.32 -2.68 24.71
CA ILE A 73 5.91 -3.10 24.80
C ILE A 73 5.37 -3.07 26.25
N PRO A 74 6.07 -3.56 27.30
CA PRO A 74 5.57 -3.53 28.67
C PRO A 74 5.32 -2.13 29.23
N PHE A 75 5.96 -1.11 28.65
CA PHE A 75 5.78 0.28 29.09
C PHE A 75 4.55 0.96 28.48
N VAL A 76 3.88 0.31 27.52
CA VAL A 76 2.66 0.82 26.90
C VAL A 76 1.48 0.59 27.84
N LYS A 77 0.87 1.66 28.36
CA LYS A 77 -0.32 1.58 29.20
C LYS A 77 -1.55 1.47 28.31
N GLU A 78 -2.30 0.38 28.44
CA GLU A 78 -3.61 0.23 27.80
C GLU A 78 -4.68 1.04 28.57
N THR A 79 -5.39 1.90 27.87
CA THR A 79 -6.56 2.60 28.42
C THR A 79 -7.78 1.70 28.25
N ARG A 80 -8.33 1.19 29.35
CA ARG A 80 -9.43 0.19 29.41
C ARG A 80 -10.78 0.64 28.82
N GLU A 81 -10.93 1.86 28.36
CA GLU A 81 -12.21 2.40 27.88
C GLU A 81 -12.69 1.81 26.53
N PHE A 82 -11.83 1.10 25.79
CA PHE A 82 -12.16 0.58 24.46
C PHE A 82 -13.09 -0.64 24.45
N ILE A 83 -13.21 -1.38 25.55
CA ILE A 83 -13.92 -2.68 25.56
C ILE A 83 -15.45 -2.53 25.64
N LYS A 84 -15.95 -1.37 26.06
CA LYS A 84 -17.39 -1.20 26.38
C LYS A 84 -18.31 -0.83 25.20
N LYS A 85 -17.75 -0.47 24.01
CA LYS A 85 -18.56 0.00 22.86
C LYS A 85 -18.69 -0.98 21.68
N GLN A 86 -18.21 -2.20 21.83
CA GLN A 86 -18.15 -3.17 20.73
C GLN A 86 -19.38 -4.12 20.64
N ASN A 87 -20.45 -3.84 21.38
CA ASN A 87 -21.66 -4.65 21.33
C ASN A 87 -22.70 -4.01 20.41
N GLN A 88 -22.60 -4.28 19.14
CA GLN A 88 -23.63 -4.56 18.12
C GLN A 88 -23.00 -4.37 16.75
N MET A 89 -22.52 -5.46 16.16
CA MET A 89 -22.13 -5.46 14.73
C MET A 89 -23.41 -5.28 13.90
N ASN A 90 -23.69 -4.07 13.48
CA ASN A 90 -24.80 -3.78 12.59
C ASN A 90 -24.31 -3.91 11.14
N TYR A 91 -24.47 -5.09 10.54
CA TYR A 91 -24.03 -5.41 9.16
C TYR A 91 -24.78 -4.66 8.06
N VAL A 92 -25.81 -3.86 8.40
CA VAL A 92 -26.70 -3.21 7.43
C VAL A 92 -25.95 -2.22 6.53
N GLY A 93 -25.03 -1.43 7.06
CA GLY A 93 -24.23 -0.47 6.28
C GLY A 93 -23.18 -1.09 5.36
N LEU A 94 -22.76 -2.35 5.64
CA LEU A 94 -21.77 -3.09 4.85
C LEU A 94 -22.34 -3.70 3.57
N LYS A 95 -23.67 -3.84 3.47
CA LYS A 95 -24.38 -4.28 2.26
C LYS A 95 -24.57 -3.19 1.21
N SER A 96 -24.00 -2.00 1.44
CA SER A 96 -24.02 -0.93 0.44
C SER A 96 -23.39 -1.40 -0.86
N LYS A 97 -24.12 -1.32 -1.97
CA LYS A 97 -23.62 -1.66 -3.31
C LYS A 97 -22.31 -0.92 -3.63
N ARG A 98 -22.14 0.31 -3.10
CA ARG A 98 -20.94 1.11 -3.26
C ARG A 98 -19.73 0.47 -2.62
N PHE A 99 -19.87 0.02 -1.38
CA PHE A 99 -18.78 -0.61 -0.64
C PHE A 99 -18.39 -1.94 -1.28
N ILE A 100 -19.37 -2.78 -1.64
CA ILE A 100 -19.14 -4.10 -2.24
C ILE A 100 -18.42 -3.95 -3.59
N LEU A 101 -18.86 -3.06 -4.47
CA LEU A 101 -18.25 -2.89 -5.78
C LEU A 101 -16.86 -2.27 -5.70
N PHE A 102 -16.64 -1.33 -4.77
CA PHE A 102 -15.30 -0.82 -4.47
C PHE A 102 -14.39 -1.93 -3.94
N LEU A 103 -14.88 -2.77 -3.02
CA LEU A 103 -14.14 -3.91 -2.49
C LEU A 103 -13.76 -4.90 -3.60
N ILE A 104 -14.70 -5.24 -4.49
CA ILE A 104 -14.44 -6.13 -5.64
C ILE A 104 -13.37 -5.52 -6.54
N ALA A 105 -13.46 -4.22 -6.88
CA ALA A 105 -12.45 -3.55 -7.68
C ALA A 105 -11.06 -3.61 -7.01
N CYS A 106 -10.98 -3.39 -5.69
CA CYS A 106 -9.72 -3.48 -4.95
C CYS A 106 -9.19 -4.92 -4.84
N ILE A 107 -10.05 -5.92 -4.73
CA ILE A 107 -9.68 -7.34 -4.77
C ILE A 107 -9.11 -7.71 -6.13
N VAL A 108 -9.78 -7.34 -7.22
CA VAL A 108 -9.30 -7.57 -8.59
C VAL A 108 -7.97 -6.85 -8.83
N PHE A 109 -7.86 -5.60 -8.38
CA PHE A 109 -6.60 -4.86 -8.42
C PHE A 109 -5.49 -5.60 -7.66
N SER A 110 -5.80 -6.14 -6.48
CA SER A 110 -4.82 -6.84 -5.63
C SER A 110 -4.32 -8.15 -6.24
N LEU A 111 -5.06 -8.78 -7.16
CA LEU A 111 -4.54 -9.89 -7.98
C LEU A 111 -3.40 -9.45 -8.90
N GLY A 112 -3.40 -8.19 -9.34
CA GLY A 112 -2.30 -7.59 -10.10
C GLY A 112 -1.20 -6.96 -9.22
N ASN A 113 -1.40 -6.87 -7.90
CA ASN A 113 -0.44 -6.30 -6.97
C ASN A 113 0.38 -7.41 -6.30
N SER A 114 1.21 -8.08 -7.10
CA SER A 114 2.11 -9.15 -6.65
C SER A 114 3.21 -8.64 -5.71
N SER A 115 3.97 -9.59 -5.13
CA SER A 115 5.09 -9.25 -4.24
C SER A 115 6.09 -8.28 -4.90
N ASN A 116 6.53 -7.29 -4.16
CA ASN A 116 7.60 -6.36 -4.55
C ASN A 116 8.92 -7.08 -4.93
N SER A 117 9.08 -8.34 -4.55
CA SER A 117 10.23 -9.17 -4.92
C SER A 117 10.36 -9.33 -6.44
N PHE A 118 9.24 -9.32 -7.18
CA PHE A 118 9.27 -9.38 -8.65
C PHE A 118 9.88 -8.12 -9.28
N LEU A 119 9.67 -6.95 -8.67
CA LEU A 119 10.34 -5.70 -9.11
C LEU A 119 11.87 -5.80 -8.93
N LEU A 120 12.32 -6.44 -7.84
CA LEU A 120 13.74 -6.67 -7.59
C LEU A 120 14.32 -7.71 -8.55
N LEU A 121 13.57 -8.76 -8.89
CA LEU A 121 13.96 -9.73 -9.91
C LEU A 121 14.12 -9.06 -11.28
N LYS A 122 13.19 -8.18 -11.65
CA LYS A 122 13.28 -7.39 -12.88
C LYS A 122 14.52 -6.49 -12.91
N THR A 123 14.88 -5.93 -11.77
CA THR A 123 16.09 -5.12 -11.65
C THR A 123 17.35 -5.92 -11.96
N LYS A 124 17.42 -7.21 -11.56
CA LYS A 124 18.52 -8.11 -11.92
C LYS A 124 18.54 -8.41 -13.42
N GLU A 125 17.39 -8.66 -14.04
CA GLU A 125 17.29 -8.89 -15.49
C GLU A 125 17.80 -7.70 -16.31
N THR A 126 17.59 -6.47 -15.85
CA THR A 126 18.02 -5.24 -16.54
C THR A 126 19.49 -4.89 -16.32
N GLY A 127 20.27 -5.80 -15.73
CA GLY A 127 21.74 -5.69 -15.66
C GLY A 127 22.26 -5.05 -14.35
N LEU A 128 21.49 -5.00 -13.27
CA LEU A 128 22.01 -4.61 -11.98
C LEU A 128 22.99 -5.69 -11.45
N LYS A 129 24.28 -5.48 -11.68
CA LYS A 129 25.34 -6.39 -11.21
C LYS A 129 25.60 -6.26 -9.70
N ASN A 130 25.44 -5.06 -9.16
CA ASN A 130 25.74 -4.79 -7.75
C ASN A 130 24.47 -4.87 -6.89
N ILE A 131 24.29 -5.99 -6.18
CA ILE A 131 23.15 -6.24 -5.29
C ILE A 131 23.05 -5.18 -4.17
N SER A 132 24.20 -4.56 -3.77
CA SER A 132 24.19 -3.51 -2.75
C SER A 132 23.40 -2.27 -3.15
N LEU A 133 23.08 -2.07 -4.43
CA LEU A 133 22.24 -0.96 -4.91
C LEU A 133 20.73 -1.19 -4.71
N ILE A 134 20.31 -2.42 -4.42
CA ILE A 134 18.88 -2.73 -4.16
C ILE A 134 18.29 -1.89 -3.02
N PRO A 135 18.97 -1.76 -1.85
CA PRO A 135 18.47 -0.87 -0.79
C PRO A 135 18.29 0.58 -1.23
N ILE A 136 19.15 1.08 -2.14
CA ILE A 136 19.04 2.45 -2.64
C ILE A 136 17.77 2.64 -3.49
N LEU A 137 17.37 1.64 -4.30
CA LEU A 137 16.08 1.67 -5.01
C LEU A 137 14.90 1.83 -4.04
N TRP A 138 14.95 1.14 -2.89
CA TRP A 138 13.95 1.30 -1.84
C TRP A 138 13.98 2.67 -1.16
N ILE A 139 15.16 3.28 -1.03
CA ILE A 139 15.29 4.67 -0.54
C ILE A 139 14.61 5.62 -1.53
N VAL A 140 14.89 5.51 -2.82
CA VAL A 140 14.27 6.33 -3.88
C VAL A 140 12.75 6.19 -3.84
N TYR A 141 12.24 4.95 -3.76
CA TYR A 141 10.82 4.66 -3.60
C TYR A 141 10.23 5.33 -2.36
N ASN A 142 10.86 5.20 -1.18
CA ASN A 142 10.34 5.75 0.07
C ASN A 142 10.41 7.29 0.13
N ILE A 143 11.43 7.91 -0.46
CA ILE A 143 11.52 9.38 -0.59
C ILE A 143 10.38 9.87 -1.47
N SER A 144 10.20 9.27 -2.64
CA SER A 144 9.10 9.61 -3.57
C SER A 144 7.74 9.44 -2.89
N LEU A 145 7.51 8.29 -2.27
CA LEU A 145 6.28 7.99 -1.53
C LEU A 145 6.00 9.05 -0.45
N SER A 146 7.01 9.42 0.35
CA SER A 146 6.86 10.39 1.43
C SER A 146 6.54 11.79 0.90
N LEU A 147 7.25 12.24 -0.11
CA LEU A 147 7.06 13.54 -0.75
C LEU A 147 5.65 13.64 -1.36
N PHE A 148 5.28 12.66 -2.17
CA PHE A 148 4.01 12.68 -2.89
C PHE A 148 2.80 12.36 -2.00
N SER A 149 2.95 11.65 -0.89
CA SER A 149 1.85 11.45 0.06
C SER A 149 1.38 12.78 0.68
N ILE A 150 2.29 13.72 0.91
CA ILE A 150 1.95 15.06 1.43
C ILE A 150 1.27 15.90 0.34
N ILE A 151 1.87 15.94 -0.86
CA ILE A 151 1.39 16.75 -1.98
C ILE A 151 0.01 16.27 -2.44
N LEU A 152 -0.12 14.97 -2.67
CA LEU A 152 -1.33 14.35 -3.19
C LEU A 152 -2.42 14.20 -2.10
N GLY A 153 -2.03 14.11 -0.82
CA GLY A 153 -2.95 14.21 0.31
C GLY A 153 -3.71 15.54 0.29
N ARG A 154 -3.00 16.66 0.14
CA ARG A 154 -3.64 18.00 0.00
C ARG A 154 -4.49 18.12 -1.27
N LEU A 155 -4.08 17.49 -2.36
CA LEU A 155 -4.84 17.48 -3.61
C LEU A 155 -6.15 16.70 -3.45
N SER A 156 -6.15 15.61 -2.66
CA SER A 156 -7.33 14.78 -2.40
C SER A 156 -8.44 15.52 -1.64
N ASP A 157 -8.11 16.62 -0.97
CA ASP A 157 -9.11 17.46 -0.31
C ASP A 157 -9.87 18.35 -1.29
N LYS A 158 -9.27 18.64 -2.47
CA LYS A 158 -9.83 19.50 -3.52
C LYS A 158 -10.46 18.73 -4.69
N VAL A 159 -10.06 17.50 -4.91
CA VAL A 159 -10.48 16.67 -6.03
C VAL A 159 -11.36 15.52 -5.52
N GLU A 160 -12.40 15.18 -6.26
CA GLU A 160 -13.29 14.07 -5.96
C GLU A 160 -12.49 12.76 -5.82
N ARG A 161 -12.58 12.10 -4.65
CA ARG A 161 -11.82 10.88 -4.32
C ARG A 161 -11.98 9.77 -5.36
N THR A 162 -13.17 9.65 -5.93
CA THR A 162 -13.48 8.68 -6.99
C THR A 162 -12.61 8.88 -8.24
N ARG A 163 -12.33 10.12 -8.62
CA ARG A 163 -11.44 10.43 -9.77
C ARG A 163 -10.02 10.02 -9.47
N ILE A 164 -9.56 10.26 -8.24
CA ILE A 164 -8.20 9.90 -7.84
C ILE A 164 -8.03 8.38 -7.78
N ILE A 165 -9.03 7.64 -7.29
CA ILE A 165 -9.04 6.17 -7.30
C ILE A 165 -8.99 5.63 -8.73
N THR A 166 -9.84 6.17 -9.62
CA THR A 166 -9.85 5.82 -11.04
C THR A 166 -8.49 6.05 -11.68
N PHE A 167 -7.89 7.22 -11.43
CA PHE A 167 -6.57 7.55 -11.93
C PHE A 167 -5.48 6.63 -11.33
N SER A 168 -5.58 6.24 -10.06
CA SER A 168 -4.60 5.36 -9.43
C SER A 168 -4.54 3.98 -10.08
N PHE A 169 -5.68 3.39 -10.45
CA PHE A 169 -5.72 2.12 -11.17
C PHE A 169 -5.11 2.25 -12.58
N LEU A 170 -5.45 3.33 -13.31
CA LEU A 170 -4.84 3.60 -14.62
C LEU A 170 -3.33 3.77 -14.51
N TYR A 171 -2.89 4.61 -13.58
CA TYR A 171 -1.48 4.89 -13.35
C TYR A 171 -0.67 3.62 -13.02
N TYR A 172 -1.20 2.77 -12.14
CA TYR A 172 -0.56 1.50 -11.79
C TYR A 172 -0.42 0.57 -13.00
N GLY A 173 -1.49 0.42 -13.78
CA GLY A 173 -1.46 -0.41 -15.00
C GLY A 173 -0.39 0.05 -15.99
N VAL A 174 -0.32 1.37 -16.27
CA VAL A 174 0.69 1.96 -17.15
C VAL A 174 2.10 1.79 -16.57
N LEU A 175 2.26 1.96 -15.25
CA LEU A 175 3.53 1.78 -14.57
C LEU A 175 4.05 0.33 -14.69
N TYR A 176 3.17 -0.66 -14.51
CA TYR A 176 3.54 -2.07 -14.63
C TYR A 176 3.84 -2.47 -16.07
N MET A 177 3.18 -1.89 -17.07
CA MET A 177 3.61 -1.99 -18.46
C MET A 177 5.00 -1.38 -18.65
N GLY A 178 5.31 -0.27 -18.01
CA GLY A 178 6.65 0.30 -17.99
C GLY A 178 7.71 -0.70 -17.47
N PHE A 179 7.42 -1.39 -16.35
CA PHE A 179 8.31 -2.45 -15.84
C PHE A 179 8.41 -3.64 -16.81
N ALA A 180 7.31 -4.03 -17.48
CA ALA A 180 7.33 -5.11 -18.46
C ALA A 180 8.34 -4.85 -19.58
N PHE A 181 8.38 -3.64 -20.10
CA PHE A 181 9.22 -3.26 -21.25
C PHE A 181 10.55 -2.60 -20.87
N ALA A 182 10.85 -2.44 -19.57
CA ALA A 182 12.11 -1.90 -19.12
C ALA A 182 13.28 -2.81 -19.50
N LYS A 183 14.21 -2.30 -20.32
CA LYS A 183 15.41 -3.00 -20.78
C LYS A 183 16.70 -2.43 -20.19
N GLN A 184 16.66 -1.22 -19.68
CA GLN A 184 17.85 -0.50 -19.23
C GLN A 184 17.72 -0.11 -17.75
N LEU A 185 18.83 -0.10 -17.03
CA LEU A 185 18.85 0.11 -15.60
C LEU A 185 18.31 1.49 -15.18
N TYR A 186 18.56 2.56 -15.97
CA TYR A 186 18.02 3.88 -15.65
C TYR A 186 16.48 3.92 -15.66
N MET A 187 15.85 3.11 -16.54
CA MET A 187 14.38 2.99 -16.55
C MET A 187 13.84 2.45 -15.23
N ILE A 188 14.57 1.49 -14.63
CA ILE A 188 14.20 0.93 -13.33
C ILE A 188 14.22 2.01 -12.23
N TRP A 189 15.24 2.88 -12.20
CA TRP A 189 15.30 3.98 -11.24
C TRP A 189 14.11 4.92 -11.36
N VAL A 190 13.76 5.32 -12.58
CA VAL A 190 12.60 6.15 -12.86
C VAL A 190 11.30 5.45 -12.44
N LEU A 191 11.16 4.16 -12.77
CA LEU A 191 9.97 3.39 -12.44
C LEU A 191 9.81 3.17 -10.93
N PHE A 192 10.89 2.97 -10.17
CA PHE A 192 10.83 2.91 -8.70
C PHE A 192 10.43 4.25 -8.08
N PHE A 193 10.91 5.37 -8.64
CA PHE A 193 10.45 6.69 -8.23
C PHE A 193 8.94 6.87 -8.51
N LEU A 194 8.47 6.53 -9.71
CA LEU A 194 7.05 6.59 -10.09
C LEU A 194 6.20 5.61 -9.26
N TYR A 195 6.76 4.47 -8.86
CA TYR A 195 6.09 3.52 -7.97
C TYR A 195 5.84 4.12 -6.58
N GLY A 196 6.78 4.92 -6.07
CA GLY A 196 6.59 5.70 -4.85
C GLY A 196 5.46 6.75 -4.99
N VAL A 197 5.39 7.44 -6.13
CA VAL A 197 4.28 8.38 -6.45
C VAL A 197 2.93 7.65 -6.38
N TYR A 198 2.82 6.46 -6.97
CA TYR A 198 1.60 5.65 -6.92
C TYR A 198 1.14 5.38 -5.48
N TYR A 199 2.03 4.90 -4.62
CA TYR A 199 1.67 4.62 -3.22
C TYR A 199 1.35 5.88 -2.44
N GLY A 200 2.03 7.01 -2.72
CA GLY A 200 1.68 8.32 -2.18
C GLY A 200 0.27 8.76 -2.55
N LEU A 201 -0.17 8.39 -3.75
CA LEU A 201 -1.53 8.68 -4.24
C LEU A 201 -2.59 7.77 -3.61
N SER A 202 -2.34 6.47 -3.50
CA SER A 202 -3.36 5.46 -3.21
C SER A 202 -3.56 5.16 -1.72
N GLU A 203 -2.48 5.18 -0.91
CA GLU A 203 -2.49 4.64 0.47
C GLU A 203 -3.51 5.32 1.39
N GLY A 204 -3.64 6.64 1.34
CA GLY A 204 -4.58 7.40 2.16
C GLY A 204 -6.00 7.44 1.60
N ILE A 205 -6.12 7.46 0.28
CA ILE A 205 -7.38 7.75 -0.43
C ILE A 205 -8.37 6.60 -0.36
N TYR A 206 -7.91 5.35 -0.43
CA TYR A 206 -8.79 4.19 -0.30
C TYR A 206 -9.47 4.14 1.07
N ARG A 207 -8.70 4.40 2.15
CA ARG A 207 -9.26 4.49 3.51
C ARG A 207 -10.22 5.68 3.66
N ALA A 208 -9.85 6.83 3.11
CA ALA A 208 -10.71 8.02 3.13
C ALA A 208 -12.02 7.81 2.35
N TYR A 209 -11.98 7.06 1.24
CA TYR A 209 -13.18 6.71 0.48
C TYR A 209 -14.08 5.74 1.25
N ILE A 210 -13.54 4.69 1.88
CA ILE A 210 -14.32 3.79 2.75
C ILE A 210 -15.00 4.60 3.86
N SER A 211 -14.28 5.51 4.52
CA SER A 211 -14.85 6.36 5.58
C SER A 211 -15.95 7.29 5.08
N GLN A 212 -15.99 7.61 3.79
CA GLN A 212 -17.03 8.45 3.17
C GLN A 212 -18.30 7.68 2.83
N ILE A 213 -18.17 6.39 2.44
CA ILE A 213 -19.29 5.58 1.95
C ILE A 213 -19.89 4.65 3.00
N VAL A 214 -19.22 4.52 4.16
CA VAL A 214 -19.66 3.68 5.28
C VAL A 214 -19.92 4.54 6.50
N GLU A 215 -21.02 4.25 7.20
CA GLU A 215 -21.40 4.94 8.44
C GLU A 215 -20.33 4.80 9.52
N PRO A 216 -20.16 5.82 10.40
CA PRO A 216 -19.10 5.84 11.41
C PRO A 216 -19.02 4.58 12.27
N GLU A 217 -20.19 4.03 12.67
CA GLU A 217 -20.32 2.85 13.54
C GLU A 217 -19.77 1.56 12.86
N ASN A 218 -19.85 1.50 11.54
CA ASN A 218 -19.49 0.32 10.74
C ASN A 218 -18.07 0.41 10.12
N ARG A 219 -17.36 1.54 10.25
CA ARG A 219 -16.05 1.76 9.63
C ARG A 219 -15.00 0.74 10.04
N GLY A 220 -14.97 0.38 11.34
CA GLY A 220 -14.02 -0.62 11.84
C GLY A 220 -14.18 -1.98 11.14
N THR A 221 -15.43 -2.44 11.00
CA THR A 221 -15.76 -3.70 10.32
C THR A 221 -15.48 -3.61 8.82
N ALA A 222 -15.79 -2.46 8.18
CA ALA A 222 -15.49 -2.23 6.77
C ALA A 222 -13.98 -2.28 6.48
N PHE A 223 -13.15 -1.66 7.32
CA PHE A 223 -11.69 -1.77 7.22
C PHE A 223 -11.19 -3.18 7.47
N GLY A 224 -11.81 -3.92 8.41
CA GLY A 224 -11.51 -5.32 8.65
C GLY A 224 -11.75 -6.17 7.40
N ILE A 225 -12.94 -6.08 6.80
CA ILE A 225 -13.32 -6.80 5.57
C ILE A 225 -12.41 -6.41 4.41
N PHE A 226 -12.14 -5.11 4.22
CA PHE A 226 -11.25 -4.60 3.19
C PHE A 226 -9.84 -5.17 3.31
N ASN A 227 -9.22 -5.10 4.48
CA ASN A 227 -7.87 -5.60 4.70
C ASN A 227 -7.79 -7.13 4.60
N THR A 228 -8.82 -7.85 5.06
CA THR A 228 -8.90 -9.31 4.95
C THR A 228 -9.06 -9.72 3.49
N GLY A 229 -9.95 -9.07 2.74
CA GLY A 229 -10.16 -9.35 1.32
C GLY A 229 -8.89 -9.16 0.50
N ILE A 230 -8.17 -8.05 0.71
CA ILE A 230 -6.88 -7.82 0.07
C ILE A 230 -5.85 -8.86 0.53
N GLY A 231 -5.75 -9.11 1.84
CA GLY A 231 -4.74 -10.02 2.39
C GLY A 231 -4.84 -11.45 1.86
N ILE A 232 -6.08 -11.98 1.72
CA ILE A 232 -6.32 -13.32 1.16
C ILE A 232 -5.82 -13.42 -0.28
N VAL A 233 -5.96 -12.36 -1.05
CA VAL A 233 -5.66 -12.34 -2.49
C VAL A 233 -4.16 -12.15 -2.77
N LEU A 234 -3.38 -11.59 -1.84
CA LEU A 234 -1.93 -11.33 -2.05
C LEU A 234 -1.12 -12.62 -2.29
N LEU A 235 -1.47 -13.72 -1.62
CA LEU A 235 -0.80 -14.99 -1.83
C LEU A 235 -1.11 -15.58 -3.22
N PRO A 236 -2.38 -15.77 -3.64
CA PRO A 236 -2.71 -16.14 -5.01
C PRO A 236 -2.10 -15.21 -6.07
N ALA A 237 -2.11 -13.91 -5.87
CA ALA A 237 -1.52 -12.93 -6.78
C ALA A 237 -0.03 -13.21 -7.02
N SER A 238 0.73 -13.47 -5.94
CA SER A 238 2.15 -13.75 -6.04
C SER A 238 2.43 -15.10 -6.70
N ILE A 239 1.61 -16.13 -6.41
CA ILE A 239 1.73 -17.45 -7.04
C ILE A 239 1.46 -17.35 -8.55
N ILE A 240 0.35 -16.71 -8.95
CA ILE A 240 -0.01 -16.54 -10.35
C ILE A 240 1.08 -15.77 -11.10
N THR A 241 1.55 -14.65 -10.53
CA THR A 241 2.64 -13.86 -11.14
C THR A 241 3.92 -14.67 -11.27
N GLY A 242 4.28 -15.47 -10.26
CA GLY A 242 5.45 -16.34 -10.30
C GLY A 242 5.36 -17.42 -11.38
N LEU A 243 4.24 -18.13 -11.46
CA LEU A 243 4.00 -19.15 -12.48
C LEU A 243 4.05 -18.58 -13.90
N VAL A 244 3.48 -17.38 -14.10
CA VAL A 244 3.55 -16.68 -15.40
C VAL A 244 4.97 -16.26 -15.72
N TRP A 245 5.70 -15.76 -14.70
CA TRP A 245 7.10 -15.38 -14.85
C TRP A 245 7.98 -16.57 -15.27
N ASP A 246 7.85 -17.69 -14.56
CA ASP A 246 8.65 -18.89 -14.82
C ASP A 246 8.35 -19.49 -16.19
N LYS A 247 7.09 -19.45 -16.66
CA LYS A 247 6.67 -20.08 -17.91
C LYS A 247 6.85 -19.17 -19.13
N TRP A 248 6.58 -17.87 -18.99
CA TRP A 248 6.53 -16.92 -20.13
C TRP A 248 7.42 -15.68 -19.96
N GLY A 249 8.09 -15.55 -18.81
CA GLY A 249 9.01 -14.46 -18.52
C GLY A 249 8.37 -13.22 -17.91
N SER A 250 9.23 -12.27 -17.53
CA SER A 250 8.86 -11.06 -16.78
C SER A 250 7.89 -10.16 -17.53
N VAL A 251 7.98 -10.07 -18.86
CA VAL A 251 7.11 -9.24 -19.69
C VAL A 251 5.65 -9.65 -19.53
N TRP A 252 5.36 -10.95 -19.62
CA TRP A 252 4.00 -11.46 -19.46
C TRP A 252 3.47 -11.33 -18.02
N ALA A 253 4.35 -11.56 -17.03
CA ALA A 253 3.99 -11.42 -15.63
C ALA A 253 3.56 -9.98 -15.28
N PHE A 254 4.32 -8.98 -15.72
CA PHE A 254 3.95 -7.57 -15.46
C PHE A 254 2.76 -7.10 -16.30
N ASN A 255 2.61 -7.57 -17.54
CA ASN A 255 1.43 -7.27 -18.33
C ASN A 255 0.16 -7.87 -17.71
N LEU A 256 0.23 -9.08 -17.14
CA LEU A 256 -0.88 -9.66 -16.39
C LEU A 256 -1.27 -8.77 -15.20
N CYS A 257 -0.31 -8.28 -14.42
CA CYS A 257 -0.56 -7.34 -13.34
C CYS A 257 -1.25 -6.06 -13.84
N ALA A 258 -0.80 -5.52 -14.98
CA ALA A 258 -1.41 -4.36 -15.61
C ALA A 258 -2.87 -4.63 -16.05
N ILE A 259 -3.13 -5.82 -16.62
CA ILE A 259 -4.49 -6.23 -17.02
C ILE A 259 -5.43 -6.24 -15.81
N PHE A 260 -5.04 -6.82 -14.68
CA PHE A 260 -5.86 -6.78 -13.46
C PHE A 260 -6.13 -5.36 -12.97
N SER A 261 -5.14 -4.45 -13.10
CA SER A 261 -5.34 -3.04 -12.76
C SER A 261 -6.35 -2.36 -13.67
N PHE A 262 -6.31 -2.63 -14.98
CA PHE A 262 -7.28 -2.10 -15.94
C PHE A 262 -8.68 -2.73 -15.76
N MET A 263 -8.77 -4.00 -15.40
CA MET A 263 -10.05 -4.63 -15.02
C MET A 263 -10.66 -3.95 -13.80
N ALA A 264 -9.86 -3.68 -12.76
CA ALA A 264 -10.31 -2.95 -11.59
C ALA A 264 -10.79 -1.53 -11.93
N LEU A 265 -10.07 -0.84 -12.83
CA LEU A 265 -10.47 0.46 -13.37
C LEU A 265 -11.86 0.38 -14.03
N ILE A 266 -12.10 -0.60 -14.90
CA ILE A 266 -13.37 -0.78 -15.62
C ILE A 266 -14.49 -1.06 -14.62
N ILE A 267 -14.29 -1.98 -13.67
CA ILE A 267 -15.27 -2.32 -12.63
C ILE A 267 -15.65 -1.08 -11.81
N PHE A 268 -14.67 -0.30 -11.38
CA PHE A 268 -14.91 0.88 -10.57
C PHE A 268 -15.57 2.00 -11.36
N TYR A 269 -15.15 2.24 -12.61
CA TYR A 269 -15.69 3.28 -13.46
C TYR A 269 -17.14 2.99 -13.89
N THR A 270 -17.47 1.75 -14.27
CA THR A 270 -18.84 1.35 -14.63
C THR A 270 -19.80 1.53 -13.46
N HIS A 271 -19.34 1.20 -12.23
CA HIS A 271 -20.13 1.46 -11.04
C HIS A 271 -20.46 2.94 -10.85
N LEU A 272 -19.47 3.83 -10.96
CA LEU A 272 -19.65 5.27 -10.82
C LEU A 272 -20.59 5.83 -11.89
N TYR A 273 -20.49 5.35 -13.13
CA TYR A 273 -21.35 5.74 -14.23
C TYR A 273 -22.83 5.38 -13.95
N LEU A 274 -23.09 4.15 -13.51
CA LEU A 274 -24.43 3.69 -13.18
C LEU A 274 -25.06 4.48 -12.01
N GLU A 275 -24.26 4.83 -11.01
CA GLU A 275 -24.74 5.67 -9.90
C GLU A 275 -25.13 7.08 -10.34
N ARG A 276 -24.32 7.72 -11.18
CA ARG A 276 -24.63 9.04 -11.73
C ARG A 276 -25.93 9.02 -12.52
N LYS A 277 -26.11 8.01 -13.37
CA LYS A 277 -27.34 7.83 -14.16
C LYS A 277 -28.58 7.66 -13.29
N ASN A 278 -28.46 6.89 -12.20
CA ASN A 278 -29.59 6.66 -11.27
C ASN A 278 -29.92 7.92 -10.44
N ARG A 279 -28.93 8.74 -10.07
CA ARG A 279 -29.17 10.03 -9.40
C ARG A 279 -29.93 11.01 -10.30
N VAL A 280 -29.50 11.14 -11.56
CA VAL A 280 -30.17 12.02 -12.53
C VAL A 280 -31.65 11.60 -12.74
N LYS A 281 -31.90 10.29 -12.83
CA LYS A 281 -33.29 9.79 -12.94
C LYS A 281 -34.17 10.11 -11.72
N ARG A 282 -33.59 10.06 -10.49
CA ARG A 282 -34.31 10.39 -9.25
C ARG A 282 -34.58 11.87 -9.07
N ASN A 283 -33.74 12.73 -9.62
CA ASN A 283 -33.93 14.18 -9.54
C ASN A 283 -34.91 14.71 -10.62
N ASN A 284 -35.21 13.91 -11.62
CA ASN A 284 -36.15 14.25 -12.71
C ASN A 284 -37.55 13.64 -12.49
N LEU A 285 -37.80 12.94 -11.37
CA LEU A 285 -39.08 12.44 -10.88
C LEU A 285 -39.52 13.24 -9.63
#